data_1f1a2c32a0ce6ae1fd812dfbfe251109
#
_entry.id   1f1a2c32a0ce6ae1fd812dfbfe251109
#
_cell.length_a   1.000
_cell.length_b   1.000
_cell.length_c   1.000
_cell.angle_alpha   90.00
_cell.angle_beta   90.00
_cell.angle_gamma   90.00
#
_symmetry.space_group_name_H-M   'P 1'
#
loop_
_entity.id
_entity.type
_entity.pdbx_description
1 polymer ?
#
loop_
_entity_poly.entity_id
_entity_poly.type
_entity_poly.pdbx_seq_one_letter_code
_entity_poly.pdbx_strand_id
1 'polypeptide(L)'
;MDDLYYGDYIELDTILNSQHPRSFTKMEDGNDEMLFIIIHQAYELWFKQVIFELDRVRRIFIGGAINDNAGEMGAAARKLKRIVKILELAHQQVGVLETMTALDFLE
;
A
#
# COMPACT_ATOMS: atom_id res chain seq x y z
N MET A 1 -18.81 6.31 19.23
CA MET A 1 -18.08 5.35 18.42
C MET A 1 -18.93 4.39 17.73
N ASP A 2 -19.96 4.02 18.42
CA ASP A 2 -20.75 2.91 17.95
C ASP A 2 -21.44 3.16 16.63
N ASP A 3 -21.57 4.42 16.28
CA ASP A 3 -22.30 4.76 15.07
C ASP A 3 -21.42 4.88 13.85
N LEU A 4 -20.14 4.57 14.03
CA LEU A 4 -19.21 4.69 12.92
C LEU A 4 -19.34 3.46 12.02
N TYR A 5 -19.75 3.69 10.80
CA TYR A 5 -19.84 2.61 9.82
C TYR A 5 -18.46 2.30 9.28
N TYR A 6 -18.27 1.03 8.93
CA TYR A 6 -17.00 0.58 8.40
C TYR A 6 -16.57 1.42 7.19
N GLY A 7 -17.50 1.68 6.29
CA GLY A 7 -17.16 2.46 5.11
C GLY A 7 -16.69 3.87 5.44
N ASP A 8 -17.32 4.47 6.43
CA ASP A 8 -16.90 5.81 6.85
C ASP A 8 -15.55 5.78 7.52
N TYR A 9 -15.32 4.74 8.30
CA TYR A 9 -14.05 4.62 9.00
C TYR A 9 -12.87 4.54 8.05
N ILE A 10 -13.00 3.74 7.00
CA ILE A 10 -11.89 3.59 6.05
C ILE A 10 -11.97 4.60 4.91
N GLU A 11 -12.92 5.54 4.99
CA GLU A 11 -13.11 6.56 3.97
C GLU A 11 -13.30 5.94 2.59
N LEU A 12 -14.18 4.97 2.55
CA LEU A 12 -14.38 4.18 1.36
C LEU A 12 -14.76 5.03 0.14
N ASP A 13 -15.67 5.99 0.34
CA ASP A 13 -16.08 6.83 -0.77
C ASP A 13 -14.92 7.60 -1.36
N THR A 14 -14.05 8.10 -0.49
CA THR A 14 -12.89 8.87 -0.95
C THR A 14 -11.95 7.98 -1.75
N ILE A 15 -11.67 6.80 -1.24
CA ILE A 15 -10.73 5.90 -1.89
C ILE A 15 -11.26 5.44 -3.24
N LEU A 16 -12.53 5.04 -3.28
CA LEU A 16 -13.09 4.49 -4.51
C LEU A 16 -13.32 5.55 -5.58
N ASN A 17 -13.32 6.81 -5.21
CA ASN A 17 -13.55 7.89 -6.14
C ASN A 17 -12.31 8.72 -6.41
N SER A 18 -11.14 8.17 -6.15
CA SER A 18 -9.89 8.91 -6.33
C SER A 18 -9.14 8.51 -7.59
N GLN A 19 -9.77 7.79 -8.52
CA GLN A 19 -9.17 7.43 -9.79
C GLN A 19 -9.77 8.29 -10.88
N HIS A 20 -8.90 8.99 -11.61
CA HIS A 20 -9.38 9.92 -12.64
C HIS A 20 -8.62 9.69 -13.94
N PRO A 21 -8.97 8.63 -14.67
CA PRO A 21 -8.29 8.35 -15.93
C PRO A 21 -8.50 9.48 -16.93
N ARG A 22 -7.53 9.71 -17.74
CA ARG A 22 -7.58 10.80 -18.71
C ARG A 22 -7.79 10.31 -20.13
N SER A 23 -7.71 9.01 -20.38
CA SER A 23 -7.80 8.48 -21.72
C SER A 23 -9.07 7.71 -21.95
N PHE A 24 -10.07 7.86 -21.10
CA PHE A 24 -11.34 7.16 -21.27
C PHE A 24 -12.01 7.48 -22.58
N THR A 25 -11.79 8.67 -23.09
CA THR A 25 -12.40 9.05 -24.34
C THR A 25 -11.82 8.27 -25.51
N LYS A 26 -10.74 7.53 -25.29
CA LYS A 26 -10.11 6.73 -26.32
C LYS A 26 -10.52 5.29 -26.23
N MET A 27 -11.68 5.05 -25.67
CA MET A 27 -12.31 3.74 -25.72
C MET A 27 -11.67 2.75 -24.77
N GLU A 28 -11.43 1.54 -25.26
CA GLU A 28 -10.99 0.46 -24.39
C GLU A 28 -9.66 0.74 -23.74
N ASP A 29 -8.90 1.66 -24.26
CA ASP A 29 -7.61 1.97 -23.66
C ASP A 29 -7.75 2.49 -22.24
N GLY A 30 -8.90 3.08 -21.93
CA GLY A 30 -9.12 3.57 -20.60
C GLY A 30 -9.11 2.47 -19.56
N ASN A 31 -9.37 1.23 -19.98
CA ASN A 31 -9.39 0.13 -19.01
C ASN A 31 -8.02 -0.10 -18.41
N ASP A 32 -6.99 -0.03 -19.23
CA ASP A 32 -5.64 -0.25 -18.72
C ASP A 32 -5.15 0.94 -17.93
N GLU A 33 -5.57 2.13 -18.30
CA GLU A 33 -5.20 3.29 -17.50
C GLU A 33 -5.81 3.20 -16.10
N MET A 34 -7.03 2.74 -15.97
CA MET A 34 -7.63 2.54 -14.66
C MET A 34 -6.81 1.54 -13.85
N LEU A 35 -6.42 0.44 -14.48
CA LEU A 35 -5.60 -0.56 -13.79
C LEU A 35 -4.27 0.04 -13.36
N PHE A 36 -3.65 0.81 -14.24
CA PHE A 36 -2.39 1.46 -13.93
C PHE A 36 -2.52 2.36 -12.70
N ILE A 37 -3.59 3.14 -12.65
CA ILE A 37 -3.81 4.05 -11.52
C ILE A 37 -4.00 3.25 -10.24
N ILE A 38 -4.85 2.23 -10.28
CA ILE A 38 -5.17 1.49 -9.07
C ILE A 38 -3.94 0.75 -8.55
N ILE A 39 -3.15 0.16 -9.43
CA ILE A 39 -1.95 -0.53 -9.00
C ILE A 39 -1.01 0.44 -8.29
N HIS A 40 -0.83 1.64 -8.85
CA HIS A 40 0.05 2.61 -8.23
C HIS A 40 -0.50 3.10 -6.90
N GLN A 41 -1.80 3.31 -6.82
CA GLN A 41 -2.40 3.72 -5.56
C GLN A 41 -2.22 2.64 -4.50
N ALA A 42 -2.37 1.38 -4.90
CA ALA A 42 -2.18 0.28 -3.96
C ALA A 42 -0.74 0.22 -3.49
N TYR A 43 0.23 0.40 -4.40
CA TYR A 43 1.63 0.44 -3.99
C TYR A 43 1.89 1.56 -2.99
N GLU A 44 1.36 2.74 -3.26
CA GLU A 44 1.62 3.88 -2.38
C GLU A 44 1.04 3.64 -0.99
N LEU A 45 -0.13 3.01 -0.91
CA LEU A 45 -0.71 2.72 0.38
C LEU A 45 0.11 1.68 1.15
N TRP A 46 0.58 0.65 0.45
CA TRP A 46 1.42 -0.33 1.11
C TRP A 46 2.75 0.28 1.54
N PHE A 47 3.33 1.14 0.71
CA PHE A 47 4.56 1.82 1.08
C PHE A 47 4.36 2.69 2.30
N LYS A 48 3.21 3.37 2.38
CA LYS A 48 2.91 4.17 3.54
C LYS A 48 2.92 3.31 4.81
N GLN A 49 2.33 2.11 4.72
CA GLN A 49 2.31 1.22 5.87
C GLN A 49 3.72 0.75 6.21
N VAL A 50 4.54 0.43 5.20
CA VAL A 50 5.91 0.01 5.45
C VAL A 50 6.68 1.11 6.17
N ILE A 51 6.54 2.33 5.71
CA ILE A 51 7.23 3.46 6.33
C ILE A 51 6.74 3.66 7.78
N PHE A 52 5.45 3.52 7.99
CA PHE A 52 4.88 3.63 9.32
C PHE A 52 5.49 2.57 10.26
N GLU A 53 5.58 1.33 9.80
CA GLU A 53 6.13 0.27 10.62
C GLU A 53 7.63 0.49 10.86
N LEU A 54 8.35 0.90 9.83
CA LEU A 54 9.79 1.16 9.99
C LEU A 54 10.04 2.26 11.00
N ASP A 55 9.21 3.29 10.98
CA ASP A 55 9.38 4.35 11.94
C ASP A 55 9.18 3.85 13.37
N ARG A 56 8.25 2.94 13.56
CA ARG A 56 8.03 2.35 14.88
C ARG A 56 9.21 1.52 15.31
N VAL A 57 9.77 0.73 14.39
CA VAL A 57 10.97 -0.06 14.70
C VAL A 57 12.11 0.87 15.08
N ARG A 58 12.27 1.94 14.30
CA ARG A 58 13.34 2.90 14.57
C ARG A 58 13.20 3.49 15.97
N ARG A 59 11.99 3.81 16.37
CA ARG A 59 11.77 4.39 17.69
C ARG A 59 12.10 3.42 18.81
N ILE A 60 11.84 2.13 18.59
CA ILE A 60 12.19 1.12 19.57
C ILE A 60 13.69 1.09 19.78
N PHE A 61 14.45 1.09 18.68
CA PHE A 61 15.91 1.05 18.79
C PHE A 61 16.49 2.33 19.38
N ILE A 62 15.98 3.48 18.94
CA ILE A 62 16.47 4.75 19.43
C ILE A 62 16.18 4.93 20.91
N GLY A 63 15.04 4.39 21.35
CA GLY A 63 14.66 4.53 22.74
C GLY A 63 15.51 3.78 23.72
N GLY A 64 16.42 2.94 23.21
CA GLY A 64 17.30 2.20 24.08
C GLY A 64 16.63 1.07 24.84
N ALA A 65 15.44 0.71 24.45
CA ALA A 65 14.68 -0.32 25.17
C ALA A 65 15.14 -1.72 24.81
N ILE A 66 16.06 -1.83 23.87
CA ILE A 66 16.45 -3.15 23.38
C ILE A 66 17.32 -3.92 24.34
N ASN A 67 17.84 -3.24 25.36
CA ASN A 67 18.85 -3.89 26.22
C ASN A 67 18.32 -5.08 26.95
N ASP A 68 17.14 -4.97 27.49
CA ASP A 68 16.67 -6.00 28.39
C ASP A 68 15.19 -6.24 28.28
N ASN A 69 14.58 -5.73 27.24
CA ASN A 69 13.13 -5.81 27.14
C ASN A 69 12.75 -6.73 26.00
N ALA A 70 12.51 -7.99 26.32
CA ALA A 70 12.12 -8.97 25.32
C ALA A 70 10.83 -8.55 24.61
N GLY A 71 9.93 -7.83 25.31
CA GLY A 71 8.72 -7.37 24.71
C GLY A 71 8.97 -6.38 23.59
N GLU A 72 9.90 -5.46 23.82
CA GLU A 72 10.23 -4.46 22.81
C GLU A 72 10.90 -5.11 21.60
N MET A 73 11.83 -6.03 21.86
CA MET A 73 12.47 -6.75 20.76
C MET A 73 11.46 -7.59 19.99
N GLY A 74 10.53 -8.22 20.72
CA GLY A 74 9.50 -9.00 20.06
C GLY A 74 8.62 -8.14 19.19
N ALA A 75 8.29 -6.94 19.65
CA ALA A 75 7.48 -6.02 18.86
C ALA A 75 8.21 -5.61 17.60
N ALA A 76 9.49 -5.30 17.72
CA ALA A 76 10.29 -4.93 16.55
C ALA A 76 10.36 -6.06 15.55
N ALA A 77 10.57 -7.29 16.04
CA ALA A 77 10.66 -8.45 15.16
C ALA A 77 9.36 -8.67 14.41
N ARG A 78 8.23 -8.52 15.11
CA ARG A 78 6.94 -8.71 14.46
C ARG A 78 6.70 -7.66 13.37
N LYS A 79 7.10 -6.42 13.64
CA LYS A 79 6.94 -5.37 12.64
C LYS A 79 7.81 -5.60 11.43
N LEU A 80 9.04 -6.05 11.65
CA LEU A 80 9.93 -6.35 10.52
C LEU A 80 9.39 -7.51 9.69
N LYS A 81 8.85 -8.53 10.34
CA LYS A 81 8.25 -9.63 9.60
C LYS A 81 7.04 -9.17 8.80
N ARG A 82 6.25 -8.25 9.36
CA ARG A 82 5.12 -7.71 8.64
C ARG A 82 5.57 -6.94 7.41
N ILE A 83 6.64 -6.16 7.56
CA ILE A 83 7.17 -5.42 6.42
C ILE A 83 7.58 -6.36 5.30
N VAL A 84 8.24 -7.47 5.65
CA VAL A 84 8.62 -8.45 4.64
C VAL A 84 7.39 -8.98 3.92
N LYS A 85 6.34 -9.29 4.66
CA LYS A 85 5.12 -9.80 4.05
C LYS A 85 4.50 -8.79 3.10
N ILE A 86 4.50 -7.51 3.49
CA ILE A 86 3.96 -6.48 2.62
C ILE A 86 4.79 -6.36 1.35
N LEU A 87 6.10 -6.41 1.48
CA LEU A 87 6.97 -6.31 0.31
C LEU A 87 6.80 -7.51 -0.60
N GLU A 88 6.57 -8.69 -0.05
CA GLU A 88 6.29 -9.86 -0.86
C GLU A 88 5.01 -9.67 -1.65
N LEU A 89 3.99 -9.12 -1.01
CA LEU A 89 2.73 -8.86 -1.70
C LEU A 89 2.92 -7.82 -2.79
N ALA A 90 3.66 -6.76 -2.49
CA ALA A 90 3.92 -5.73 -3.49
C ALA A 90 4.65 -6.30 -4.68
N HIS A 91 5.58 -7.21 -4.43
CA HIS A 91 6.30 -7.86 -5.52
C HIS A 91 5.35 -8.67 -6.40
N GLN A 92 4.40 -9.36 -5.79
CA GLN A 92 3.45 -10.16 -6.54
C GLN A 92 2.56 -9.31 -7.42
N GLN A 93 2.32 -8.06 -7.04
CA GLN A 93 1.48 -7.19 -7.85
C GLN A 93 2.10 -6.88 -9.20
N VAL A 94 3.40 -7.07 -9.34
CA VAL A 94 4.05 -6.89 -10.63
C VAL A 94 3.41 -7.79 -11.67
N GLY A 95 2.98 -8.99 -11.26
CA GLY A 95 2.31 -9.89 -12.19
C GLY A 95 1.06 -9.32 -12.80
N VAL A 96 0.32 -8.53 -12.02
CA VAL A 96 -0.86 -7.88 -12.56
C VAL A 96 -0.45 -6.78 -13.55
N LEU A 97 0.57 -6.02 -13.19
CA LEU A 97 1.04 -4.95 -14.06
C LEU A 97 1.50 -5.52 -15.42
N GLU A 98 2.05 -6.71 -15.41
CA GLU A 98 2.55 -7.33 -16.64
C GLU A 98 1.44 -7.72 -17.61
N THR A 99 0.19 -7.70 -17.16
CA THR A 99 -0.92 -7.96 -18.08
C THR A 99 -1.21 -6.78 -18.98
N MET A 100 -0.60 -5.63 -18.73
CA MET A 100 -0.77 -4.45 -19.57
C MET A 100 0.24 -4.49 -20.69
N THR A 101 -0.16 -3.96 -21.85
CA THR A 101 0.77 -3.90 -22.96
C THR A 101 1.56 -2.60 -22.90
N ALA A 102 2.75 -2.62 -23.46
CA ALA A 102 3.58 -1.44 -23.49
C ALA A 102 2.93 -0.30 -24.25
N LEU A 103 2.14 -0.64 -25.26
CA LEU A 103 1.48 0.38 -26.05
C LEU A 103 0.50 1.21 -25.25
N ASP A 104 -0.07 0.63 -24.21
CA ASP A 104 -1.02 1.34 -23.38
C ASP A 104 -0.40 2.53 -22.68
N PHE A 105 0.90 2.47 -22.47
CA PHE A 105 1.61 3.56 -21.81
C PHE A 105 2.07 4.62 -22.78
N LEU A 106 2.32 4.22 -24.01
CA LEU A 106 2.89 5.13 -24.99
C LEU A 106 1.84 6.01 -25.65
N GLU A 107 0.60 5.63 -25.47
CA GLU A 107 -0.49 6.40 -26.03
C GLU A 107 -0.81 7.60 -25.13
#